data_d15fd21f5b656b7956b5d9c64ceace31
#
_entry.id   d15fd21f5b656b7956b5d9c64ceace31
#
_cell.length_a   1.000
_cell.length_b   1.000
_cell.length_c   1.000
_cell.angle_alpha   90.00
_cell.angle_beta   90.00
_cell.angle_gamma   90.00
#
_symmetry.space_group_name_H-M   'P 1'
#
loop_
_entity.id
_entity.type
_entity.pdbx_description
1 polymer ?
#
loop_
_entity_poly.entity_id
_entity_poly.type
_entity_poly.pdbx_seq_one_letter_code
_entity_poly.pdbx_strand_id
1 'polypeptide(L)'
;MRMLGSLAAATLLLQAATVHAQTAFAVPRLPCHAYAEIARQLGATYAEAPVSLGLQSNGNLLQVFSSAESGSWTIVSIAPDGSACVLAAGHHWETVMPVAHGEPA
;
A
#
# COMPACT_ATOMS: atom_id res chain seq x y z
N MET A 1 28.36 -19.24 57.83
CA MET A 1 27.96 -19.11 57.43
C MET A 1 27.36 -18.64 56.62
N ARG A 2 27.25 -18.44 56.20
CA ARG A 2 26.74 -18.04 55.63
C ARG A 2 26.15 -17.71 54.67
N MET A 3 25.93 -17.56 54.13
CA MET A 3 25.39 -17.32 53.35
C MET A 3 24.93 -16.79 52.58
N LEU A 4 24.78 -16.52 52.16
CA LEU A 4 24.35 -16.12 51.50
C LEU A 4 23.78 -15.74 50.66
N GLY A 5 23.61 -15.60 50.30
CA GLY A 5 23.04 -15.34 49.59
C GLY A 5 22.56 -14.87 48.74
N SER A 6 22.40 -14.75 48.42
CA SER A 6 21.87 -14.44 47.69
C SER A 6 21.35 -14.02 46.82
N LEU A 7 21.26 -13.82 46.54
CA LEU A 7 20.71 -13.52 45.82
C LEU A 7 20.27 -13.08 44.91
N ALA A 8 20.16 -12.98 44.58
CA ALA A 8 19.72 -12.72 43.81
C ALA A 8 19.22 -12.26 42.95
N ALA A 9 19.09 -12.05 42.66
CA ALA A 9 18.62 -11.64 41.98
C ALA A 9 18.04 -11.51 40.99
N ALA A 10 17.78 -11.42 40.72
CA ALA A 10 17.19 -11.37 39.94
C ALA A 10 16.73 -10.76 39.00
N THR A 11 16.64 -10.52 38.73
CA THR A 11 16.25 -9.99 38.02
C THR A 11 15.66 -9.80 36.96
N LEU A 12 15.44 -9.70 36.52
CA LEU A 12 14.82 -9.55 35.67
C LEU A 12 14.47 -9.04 34.71
N LEU A 13 14.27 -8.96 34.33
CA LEU A 13 13.96 -8.58 33.50
C LEU A 13 13.25 -8.39 32.61
N LEU A 14 12.92 -8.16 32.23
CA LEU A 14 12.17 -7.97 31.54
C LEU A 14 12.03 -7.48 30.47
N GLN A 15 11.89 -7.45 29.93
CA GLN A 15 11.76 -7.08 29.07
C GLN A 15 11.08 -6.75 28.23
N ALA A 16 10.86 -6.46 27.90
CA ALA A 16 10.40 -6.02 27.29
C ALA A 16 9.81 -6.06 26.23
N ALA A 17 9.41 -6.00 25.90
CA ALA A 17 8.85 -6.02 25.08
C ALA A 17 8.37 -5.60 24.09
N THR A 18 8.17 -5.40 23.60
CA THR A 18 7.86 -5.15 22.81
C THR A 18 7.07 -4.90 21.93
N VAL A 19 6.78 -4.59 21.49
CA VAL A 19 6.18 -4.00 20.81
C VAL A 19 6.02 -4.16 19.56
N HIS A 20 5.90 -4.51 18.94
CA HIS A 20 5.82 -4.66 17.75
C HIS A 20 4.56 -4.63 17.15
N ALA A 21 3.63 -4.62 17.75
CA ALA A 21 2.37 -4.64 17.19
C ALA A 21 2.15 -3.58 16.23
N GLN A 22 2.74 -2.52 16.43
CA GLN A 22 2.49 -1.49 15.60
C GLN A 22 2.94 -1.71 14.27
N THR A 23 3.95 -2.43 14.09
CA THR A 23 4.40 -2.60 12.77
C THR A 23 3.43 -3.37 11.97
N ALA A 24 2.61 -4.16 12.58
CA ALA A 24 1.68 -4.94 11.82
C ALA A 24 0.66 -4.08 11.13
N PHE A 25 0.39 -2.91 11.67
CA PHE A 25 -0.55 -2.06 11.04
C PHE A 25 0.06 -0.92 10.32
N ALA A 26 1.34 -0.85 10.28
CA ALA A 26 1.96 0.26 9.62
C ALA A 26 1.70 0.09 8.15
N VAL A 27 0.98 0.99 7.59
CA VAL A 27 0.79 1.03 6.19
C VAL A 27 2.09 1.46 5.61
N PRO A 28 2.65 0.71 4.71
CA PRO A 28 3.88 1.12 4.10
C PRO A 28 3.68 2.49 3.52
N ARG A 29 4.57 3.42 3.90
CA ARG A 29 4.48 4.67 3.36
C ARG A 29 4.92 4.52 2.01
N LEU A 30 4.10 4.61 1.06
CA LEU A 30 4.49 4.52 -0.33
C LEU A 30 4.87 5.91 -0.74
N PRO A 31 6.14 6.16 -0.90
CA PRO A 31 6.57 7.53 -1.19
C PRO A 31 6.12 7.95 -2.57
N CYS A 32 6.16 9.24 -2.79
CA CYS A 32 5.87 9.78 -4.10
C CYS A 32 7.13 9.74 -4.94
N HIS A 33 6.99 9.46 -6.21
CA HIS A 33 8.09 9.38 -7.14
C HIS A 33 7.64 9.93 -8.48
N ALA A 34 8.55 10.03 -9.41
CA ALA A 34 8.17 10.38 -10.77
C ALA A 34 7.22 9.31 -11.30
N TYR A 35 6.19 9.73 -12.00
CA TYR A 35 5.19 8.79 -12.51
C TYR A 35 5.83 7.69 -13.33
N ALA A 36 6.79 8.02 -14.19
CA ALA A 36 7.41 7.02 -15.04
C ALA A 36 8.09 5.93 -14.21
N GLU A 37 8.65 6.31 -13.08
CA GLU A 37 9.31 5.34 -12.23
C GLU A 37 8.31 4.42 -11.58
N ILE A 38 7.20 4.97 -11.10
CA ILE A 38 6.17 4.15 -10.49
C ILE A 38 5.57 3.19 -11.51
N ALA A 39 5.24 3.71 -12.69
CA ALA A 39 4.65 2.88 -13.72
C ALA A 39 5.58 1.74 -14.12
N ARG A 40 6.86 2.06 -14.24
CA ARG A 40 7.84 1.04 -14.62
C ARG A 40 7.94 -0.04 -13.55
N GLN A 41 7.94 0.36 -12.29
CA GLN A 41 8.04 -0.60 -11.22
C GLN A 41 6.80 -1.46 -11.10
N LEU A 42 5.63 -0.86 -11.24
CA LEU A 42 4.41 -1.63 -11.19
C LEU A 42 4.34 -2.66 -12.32
N GLY A 43 4.81 -2.28 -13.50
CA GLY A 43 4.84 -3.22 -14.61
C GLY A 43 5.85 -4.32 -14.40
N ALA A 44 7.05 -3.95 -13.98
CA ALA A 44 8.13 -4.93 -13.87
C ALA A 44 7.95 -5.88 -12.68
N THR A 45 7.44 -5.37 -11.57
CA THR A 45 7.37 -6.18 -10.35
C THR A 45 6.04 -6.89 -10.20
N TYR A 46 4.95 -6.22 -10.61
CA TYR A 46 3.63 -6.76 -10.36
C TYR A 46 2.83 -7.06 -11.61
N ALA A 47 3.42 -6.85 -12.76
CA ALA A 47 2.75 -7.05 -14.03
C ALA A 47 1.45 -6.24 -14.12
N GLU A 48 1.45 -5.06 -13.52
CA GLU A 48 0.29 -4.18 -13.55
C GLU A 48 0.39 -3.18 -14.68
N ALA A 49 -0.73 -2.88 -15.28
CA ALA A 49 -0.81 -1.89 -16.34
C ALA A 49 -1.99 -0.97 -16.05
N PRO A 50 -1.96 0.24 -16.59
CA PRO A 50 -3.08 1.15 -16.38
C PRO A 50 -4.37 0.60 -16.95
N VAL A 51 -5.44 0.70 -16.18
CA VAL A 51 -6.74 0.21 -16.62
C VAL A 51 -7.82 1.28 -16.57
N SER A 52 -7.65 2.33 -15.80
CA SER A 52 -8.63 3.42 -15.78
C SER A 52 -7.98 4.70 -15.31
N LEU A 53 -8.64 5.81 -15.58
CA LEU A 53 -8.09 7.12 -15.34
C LEU A 53 -9.22 8.07 -15.02
N GLY A 54 -9.01 8.95 -14.07
CA GLY A 54 -9.98 9.99 -13.75
C GLY A 54 -9.27 11.27 -13.37
N LEU A 55 -9.97 12.38 -13.48
CA LEU A 55 -9.44 13.67 -13.09
C LEU A 55 -9.98 14.01 -11.71
N GLN A 56 -9.08 14.26 -10.78
CA GLN A 56 -9.47 14.64 -9.43
C GLN A 56 -9.80 16.12 -9.38
N SER A 57 -10.63 16.51 -8.44
CA SER A 57 -11.05 17.91 -8.35
C SER A 57 -9.87 18.83 -8.03
N ASN A 58 -8.80 18.32 -7.48
CA ASN A 58 -7.63 19.13 -7.20
C ASN A 58 -6.70 19.30 -8.42
N GLY A 59 -7.11 18.76 -9.58
CA GLY A 59 -6.30 18.87 -10.77
C GLY A 59 -5.35 17.71 -11.01
N ASN A 60 -5.22 16.81 -10.07
CA ASN A 60 -4.38 15.64 -10.27
C ASN A 60 -5.14 14.58 -11.04
N LEU A 61 -4.42 13.68 -11.69
CA LEU A 61 -5.03 12.54 -12.33
C LEU A 61 -5.01 11.37 -11.37
N LEU A 62 -6.08 10.61 -11.36
CA LEU A 62 -6.13 9.38 -10.59
C LEU A 62 -6.04 8.25 -11.58
N GLN A 63 -5.09 7.35 -11.40
CA GLN A 63 -4.93 6.24 -12.32
C GLN A 63 -4.93 4.93 -11.56
N VAL A 64 -5.61 3.96 -12.11
CA VAL A 64 -5.66 2.62 -11.53
C VAL A 64 -4.84 1.69 -12.40
N PHE A 65 -3.96 0.95 -11.76
CA PHE A 65 -3.19 -0.09 -12.41
C PHE A 65 -3.70 -1.43 -11.89
N SER A 66 -3.74 -2.42 -12.73
CA SER A 66 -4.06 -3.76 -12.25
C SER A 66 -3.38 -4.81 -13.11
N SER A 67 -3.24 -5.99 -12.55
CA SER A 67 -2.66 -7.14 -13.24
C SER A 67 -3.77 -8.11 -13.60
N ALA A 68 -3.90 -8.40 -14.88
CA ALA A 68 -4.88 -9.39 -15.29
C ALA A 68 -4.48 -10.78 -14.82
N GLU A 69 -3.21 -10.98 -14.56
CA GLU A 69 -2.73 -12.30 -14.14
C GLU A 69 -2.96 -12.56 -12.67
N SER A 70 -2.54 -11.65 -11.83
CA SER A 70 -2.57 -11.89 -10.40
C SER A 70 -3.73 -11.22 -9.70
N GLY A 71 -4.34 -10.23 -10.32
CA GLY A 71 -5.39 -9.46 -9.68
C GLY A 71 -4.87 -8.40 -8.72
N SER A 72 -3.57 -8.16 -8.68
CA SER A 72 -3.07 -7.07 -7.85
C SER A 72 -3.40 -5.74 -8.50
N TRP A 73 -3.54 -4.70 -7.69
CA TRP A 73 -3.93 -3.39 -8.20
C TRP A 73 -3.32 -2.28 -7.35
N THR A 74 -3.18 -1.13 -7.95
CA THR A 74 -2.60 0.06 -7.32
C THR A 74 -3.30 1.30 -7.83
N ILE A 75 -3.60 2.22 -6.94
CA ILE A 75 -4.19 3.50 -7.32
C ILE A 75 -3.17 4.58 -7.08
N VAL A 76 -2.96 5.41 -8.08
CA VAL A 76 -1.92 6.42 -8.07
C VAL A 76 -2.52 7.78 -8.37
N SER A 77 -2.11 8.80 -7.63
CA SER A 77 -2.49 10.18 -7.91
C SER A 77 -1.30 10.86 -8.57
N ILE A 78 -1.51 11.48 -9.70
CA ILE A 78 -0.44 12.07 -10.50
C ILE A 78 -0.64 13.57 -10.57
N ALA A 79 0.34 14.32 -10.12
CA ALA A 79 0.27 15.77 -10.13
C ALA A 79 0.69 16.30 -11.51
N PRO A 80 0.29 17.54 -11.82
CA PRO A 80 0.65 18.12 -13.12
C PRO A 80 2.15 18.18 -13.40
N ASP A 81 2.96 18.20 -12.36
CA ASP A 81 4.41 18.25 -12.57
C ASP A 81 5.01 16.87 -12.81
N GLY A 82 4.18 15.84 -12.84
CA GLY A 82 4.68 14.49 -13.14
C GLY A 82 5.02 13.67 -11.92
N SER A 83 4.94 14.23 -10.72
CA SER A 83 5.17 13.43 -9.53
C SER A 83 3.91 12.64 -9.23
N ALA A 84 4.06 11.47 -8.66
CA ALA A 84 2.93 10.59 -8.43
C ALA A 84 3.06 9.92 -7.09
N CYS A 85 1.93 9.72 -6.43
CA CYS A 85 1.90 9.09 -5.12
C CYS A 85 0.94 7.93 -5.13
N VAL A 86 1.33 6.83 -4.54
CA VAL A 86 0.45 5.68 -4.43
C VAL A 86 -0.54 5.94 -3.30
N LEU A 87 -1.80 5.82 -3.59
CA LEU A 87 -2.85 6.05 -2.61
C LEU A 87 -3.35 4.76 -1.98
N ALA A 88 -3.37 3.68 -2.73
CA ALA A 88 -3.91 2.42 -2.24
C ALA A 88 -3.41 1.30 -3.13
N ALA A 89 -3.40 0.09 -2.60
CA ALA A 89 -3.01 -1.08 -3.35
C ALA A 89 -3.66 -2.30 -2.71
N GLY A 90 -3.82 -3.36 -3.46
CA GLY A 90 -4.43 -4.56 -2.93
C GLY A 90 -4.44 -5.69 -3.94
N HIS A 91 -5.35 -6.62 -3.72
CA HIS A 91 -5.47 -7.81 -4.55
C HIS A 91 -6.92 -8.02 -4.94
N HIS A 92 -7.15 -9.02 -5.72
CA HIS A 92 -8.50 -9.43 -6.10
C HIS A 92 -9.25 -8.35 -6.87
N TRP A 93 -8.53 -7.72 -7.79
CA TRP A 93 -9.16 -6.72 -8.65
C TRP A 93 -10.20 -7.39 -9.52
N GLU A 94 -11.38 -6.79 -9.59
CA GLU A 94 -12.43 -7.28 -10.47
C GLU A 94 -13.06 -6.12 -11.21
N THR A 95 -13.27 -6.30 -12.47
CA THR A 95 -13.98 -5.31 -13.26
C THR A 95 -15.46 -5.60 -13.15
N VAL A 96 -16.20 -4.59 -12.74
CA VAL A 96 -17.63 -4.74 -12.61
C VAL A 96 -18.29 -4.37 -13.93
N MET A 97 -19.10 -5.25 -14.44
CA MET A 97 -19.79 -4.94 -15.67
C MET A 97 -20.83 -3.89 -15.39
N PRO A 98 -20.88 -2.84 -16.18
CA PRO A 98 -21.90 -1.84 -15.96
C PRO A 98 -23.27 -2.44 -16.19
N VAL A 99 -24.20 -2.08 -15.35
CA VAL A 99 -25.56 -2.50 -15.55
C VAL A 99 -26.15 -1.65 -16.65
N ALA A 100 -26.82 -2.28 -17.58
CA ALA A 100 -27.45 -1.53 -18.63
C ALA A 100 -28.56 -0.73 -18.01
N HIS A 101 -28.57 0.54 -18.28
CA HIS A 101 -29.53 1.35 -17.72
C HIS A 101 -30.60 1.44 -18.69
N GLY A 102 -31.32 0.98 -18.76
CA GLY A 102 -32.22 1.15 -19.62
C GLY A 102 -32.57 2.19 -20.21
N GLU A 103 -32.52 2.69 -20.45
CA GLU A 103 -32.96 3.44 -20.86
C GLU A 103 -32.91 3.90 -21.68
N PRO A 104 -33.18 3.95 -22.17
CA PRO A 104 -33.14 4.34 -22.92
C PRO A 104 -33.36 5.18 -23.29
N ALA A 105 -33.19 5.53 -23.38
CA ALA A 105 -33.45 6.24 -23.80
C ALA A 105 -33.56 6.58 -24.31
#